data_e12451af827c96281a989f641f690768
#
_entry.id   e12451af827c96281a989f641f690768
#
_cell.length_a   1.000
_cell.length_b   1.000
_cell.length_c   1.000
_cell.angle_alpha   90.00
_cell.angle_beta   90.00
_cell.angle_gamma   90.00
#
_symmetry.space_group_name_H-M   'P 1'
#
loop_
_entity.id
_entity.type
_entity.pdbx_description
1 polymer ?
#
loop_
_entity_poly.entity_id
_entity_poly.type
_entity_poly.pdbx_seq_one_letter_code
_entity_poly.pdbx_strand_id
1 'polypeptide(L)'
;KKYSMDALPQEYPCFGNGDFRSPAFILKNADGSYCADLRFVSCEICEGKYRIPGLPAAYDETGTESETLKVYLEDKPSGVQVTLLYGIFAELDIITRAVQITNRGQEAVHIEKAASAVLDFMTGEFDVIHFHGRHGMERILERTPVEHGNQVFGSRRGSSSHQQNPFVMLAGKQTGEDAGECYGCMLLYSGNFKAEAEKDQYEQTRLVMGLSDEMFSWKLEPGETFDTPETAFSYSANGFSTLSWNLHRLIRSHICRSAYRDTKRPVLINNWEATYFDFTGEKIIEIAKQAAELGVEMLVLDDGWFGKRDDDLAGLGDWTVNEKKLGMPLGKVAEKIRGLGMKFGIWIEPEMVCEDSDLYREHPDWAFTIPGRKPVRARYQLVLDYSRKEVVDGIFAQIAKVLDDTKADYVKMDMNRHLTDIWSKTAAEQNRGG
;
A
#
# COMPACT_ATOMS: atom_id res chain seq x y z
N LYS A 1 34.69 17.87 -12.39
CA LYS A 1 34.39 17.77 -10.93
C LYS A 1 35.65 17.35 -10.18
N LYS A 2 35.89 17.91 -8.99
CA LYS A 2 37.03 17.56 -8.13
C LYS A 2 36.79 16.30 -7.29
N TYR A 3 35.51 15.89 -7.16
CA TYR A 3 35.07 14.81 -6.28
C TYR A 3 34.07 13.91 -7.01
N SER A 4 34.03 12.63 -6.66
CA SER A 4 32.97 11.73 -7.03
C SER A 4 31.67 12.10 -6.31
N MET A 5 30.52 11.91 -6.96
CA MET A 5 29.22 12.27 -6.37
C MET A 5 28.84 11.32 -5.23
N ASP A 6 29.39 10.11 -5.22
CA ASP A 6 29.19 9.12 -4.15
C ASP A 6 29.90 9.46 -2.83
N ALA A 7 30.78 10.47 -2.82
CA ALA A 7 31.40 10.97 -1.59
C ALA A 7 30.57 12.02 -0.85
N LEU A 8 29.38 12.38 -1.35
CA LEU A 8 28.53 13.43 -0.80
C LEU A 8 27.10 12.90 -0.56
N PRO A 9 26.39 13.39 0.46
CA PRO A 9 24.98 13.08 0.60
C PRO A 9 24.20 13.66 -0.58
N GLN A 10 23.21 12.90 -1.03
CA GLN A 10 22.34 13.29 -2.13
C GLN A 10 20.89 13.33 -1.66
N GLU A 11 20.17 14.38 -1.99
CA GLU A 11 18.78 14.50 -1.63
C GLU A 11 17.87 13.62 -2.50
N TYR A 12 18.16 13.51 -3.79
CA TYR A 12 17.46 12.64 -4.74
C TYR A 12 18.45 12.11 -5.79
N PRO A 13 19.23 11.08 -5.43
CA PRO A 13 20.30 10.57 -6.27
C PRO A 13 19.77 9.98 -7.56
N CYS A 14 20.38 10.38 -8.68
CA CYS A 14 20.04 9.94 -10.02
C CYS A 14 21.07 8.95 -10.55
N PHE A 15 20.61 7.95 -11.30
CA PHE A 15 21.50 7.09 -12.06
C PHE A 15 22.23 7.86 -13.17
N GLY A 16 23.50 7.53 -13.40
CA GLY A 16 24.30 8.04 -14.52
C GLY A 16 25.04 9.35 -14.27
N ASN A 17 24.88 10.00 -13.12
CA ASN A 17 25.52 11.28 -12.80
C ASN A 17 26.86 11.16 -12.05
N GLY A 18 27.31 9.93 -11.74
CA GLY A 18 28.55 9.66 -11.01
C GLY A 18 28.38 9.43 -9.51
N ASP A 19 27.16 9.22 -9.01
CA ASP A 19 26.87 8.53 -7.77
C ASP A 19 26.64 7.04 -8.10
N PHE A 20 27.40 6.13 -7.48
CA PHE A 20 27.36 4.70 -7.77
C PHE A 20 26.59 3.89 -6.72
N ARG A 21 26.08 4.57 -5.70
CA ARG A 21 25.19 3.96 -4.70
C ARG A 21 23.78 3.78 -5.27
N SER A 22 22.90 3.08 -4.56
CA SER A 22 21.50 2.87 -4.94
C SER A 22 20.81 4.18 -5.32
N PRO A 23 20.38 4.36 -6.61
CA PRO A 23 19.72 5.57 -7.03
C PRO A 23 18.27 5.63 -6.53
N ALA A 24 17.75 6.84 -6.30
CA ALA A 24 16.32 7.08 -6.11
C ALA A 24 15.58 7.22 -7.45
N PHE A 25 16.28 7.66 -8.48
CA PHE A 25 15.70 7.96 -9.78
C PHE A 25 16.52 7.37 -10.94
N ILE A 26 15.84 6.62 -11.80
CA ILE A 26 16.39 6.11 -13.05
C ILE A 26 15.48 6.58 -14.17
N LEU A 27 16.03 7.41 -15.06
CA LEU A 27 15.38 7.93 -16.23
C LEU A 27 16.02 7.35 -17.49
N LYS A 28 15.21 6.79 -18.37
CA LYS A 28 15.58 6.44 -19.72
C LYS A 28 15.10 7.55 -20.66
N ASN A 29 16.01 8.27 -21.24
CA ASN A 29 15.75 9.35 -22.18
C ASN A 29 15.22 8.85 -23.52
N ALA A 30 14.67 9.74 -24.34
CA ALA A 30 14.13 9.42 -25.65
C ALA A 30 15.17 8.80 -26.60
N ASP A 31 16.44 9.19 -26.49
CA ASP A 31 17.57 8.65 -27.26
C ASP A 31 18.06 7.27 -26.75
N GLY A 32 17.45 6.74 -25.68
CA GLY A 32 17.78 5.47 -25.05
C GLY A 32 18.90 5.56 -24.01
N SER A 33 19.46 6.73 -23.75
CA SER A 33 20.46 6.92 -22.69
C SER A 33 19.83 6.86 -21.29
N TYR A 34 20.61 6.39 -20.30
CA TYR A 34 20.24 6.34 -18.89
C TYR A 34 21.07 7.35 -18.10
N CYS A 35 20.62 8.56 -18.00
CA CYS A 35 21.27 9.60 -17.23
C CYS A 35 20.29 10.71 -16.87
N ALA A 36 20.33 11.18 -15.63
CA ALA A 36 19.70 12.42 -15.22
C ALA A 36 20.64 13.21 -14.30
N ASP A 37 20.72 14.52 -14.47
CA ASP A 37 21.49 15.44 -13.62
C ASP A 37 20.57 16.55 -13.09
N LEU A 38 19.75 16.17 -12.10
CA LEU A 38 18.80 17.07 -11.48
C LEU A 38 19.50 18.22 -10.76
N ARG A 39 19.14 19.44 -11.11
CA ARG A 39 19.69 20.67 -10.51
C ARG A 39 18.59 21.45 -9.82
N PHE A 40 18.93 22.00 -8.65
CA PHE A 40 18.03 22.89 -7.91
C PHE A 40 17.65 24.11 -8.75
N VAL A 41 16.35 24.40 -8.80
CA VAL A 41 15.77 25.55 -9.46
C VAL A 41 15.25 26.56 -8.43
N SER A 42 14.36 26.14 -7.56
CA SER A 42 13.73 26.97 -6.54
C SER A 42 13.09 26.11 -5.45
N CYS A 43 12.64 26.76 -4.39
CA CYS A 43 11.77 26.12 -3.40
C CYS A 43 10.69 27.11 -2.94
N GLU A 44 9.61 26.56 -2.38
CA GLU A 44 8.54 27.32 -1.75
C GLU A 44 8.04 26.61 -0.49
N ILE A 45 7.55 27.39 0.47
CA ILE A 45 6.88 26.88 1.68
C ILE A 45 5.41 27.31 1.60
N CYS A 46 4.53 26.38 1.87
CA CYS A 46 3.08 26.57 1.87
C CYS A 46 2.48 26.09 3.19
N GLU A 47 1.44 26.76 3.67
CA GLU A 47 0.63 26.26 4.79
C GLU A 47 -0.13 25.00 4.38
N GLY A 48 -0.33 24.09 5.33
CA GLY A 48 -1.05 22.84 5.17
C GLY A 48 -0.28 21.75 4.39
N LYS A 49 -0.92 20.60 4.26
CA LYS A 49 -0.36 19.41 3.66
C LYS A 49 -0.58 19.38 2.14
N TYR A 50 0.45 19.04 1.38
CA TYR A 50 0.32 18.71 -0.03
C TYR A 50 -0.63 17.53 -0.27
N ARG A 51 -1.18 17.43 -1.46
CA ARG A 51 -2.04 16.32 -1.90
C ARG A 51 -1.37 15.54 -3.01
N ILE A 52 -1.63 14.23 -3.04
CA ILE A 52 -1.21 13.34 -4.12
C ILE A 52 -2.49 12.75 -4.73
N PRO A 53 -2.83 13.11 -5.98
CA PRO A 53 -4.04 12.60 -6.61
C PRO A 53 -4.05 11.07 -6.72
N GLY A 54 -5.14 10.44 -6.29
CA GLY A 54 -5.36 9.01 -6.48
C GLY A 54 -4.53 8.06 -5.60
N LEU A 55 -3.65 8.58 -4.76
CA LEU A 55 -2.83 7.77 -3.85
C LEU A 55 -3.15 8.03 -2.39
N PRO A 56 -2.95 7.04 -1.50
CA PRO A 56 -3.02 7.26 -0.07
C PRO A 56 -1.96 8.27 0.39
N ALA A 57 -2.35 9.18 1.27
CA ALA A 57 -1.45 10.16 1.87
C ALA A 57 -1.97 10.61 3.23
N ALA A 58 -1.07 11.09 4.08
CA ALA A 58 -1.46 11.80 5.29
C ALA A 58 -2.21 13.09 4.91
N TYR A 59 -3.18 13.48 5.72
CA TYR A 59 -4.01 14.66 5.49
C TYR A 59 -3.92 15.65 6.65
N ASP A 60 -4.23 16.89 6.36
CA ASP A 60 -4.44 17.96 7.33
C ASP A 60 -5.79 18.60 7.00
N GLU A 61 -6.81 18.34 7.84
CA GLU A 61 -8.17 18.82 7.58
C GLU A 61 -8.30 20.33 7.81
N THR A 62 -7.55 20.85 8.77
CA THR A 62 -7.60 22.26 9.16
C THR A 62 -6.71 23.14 8.30
N GLY A 63 -5.67 22.54 7.70
CA GLY A 63 -4.63 23.25 6.96
C GLY A 63 -3.64 24.00 7.86
N THR A 64 -3.68 23.77 9.19
CA THR A 64 -2.88 24.48 10.18
C THR A 64 -1.99 23.58 11.04
N GLU A 65 -2.10 22.26 10.85
CA GLU A 65 -1.35 21.26 11.64
C GLU A 65 -0.07 20.83 10.94
N SER A 66 0.14 21.30 9.71
CA SER A 66 1.32 20.99 8.91
C SER A 66 1.73 22.14 7.99
N GLU A 67 2.97 22.07 7.52
CA GLU A 67 3.51 22.91 6.46
C GLU A 67 4.06 22.05 5.35
N THR A 68 4.06 22.56 4.13
CA THR A 68 4.63 21.90 2.96
C THR A 68 5.82 22.67 2.42
N LEU A 69 6.99 22.01 2.35
CA LEU A 69 8.13 22.48 1.56
C LEU A 69 8.09 21.77 0.20
N LYS A 70 8.14 22.53 -0.88
CA LYS A 70 8.34 22.02 -2.24
C LYS A 70 9.72 22.45 -2.74
N VAL A 71 10.48 21.49 -3.24
CA VAL A 71 11.81 21.74 -3.85
C VAL A 71 11.74 21.35 -5.32
N TYR A 72 11.98 22.32 -6.19
CA TYR A 72 11.94 22.12 -7.63
C TYR A 72 13.34 21.85 -8.17
N LEU A 73 13.47 20.73 -8.87
CA LEU A 73 14.67 20.28 -9.53
C LEU A 73 14.40 20.13 -11.03
N GLU A 74 15.41 20.28 -11.85
CA GLU A 74 15.28 20.12 -13.31
C GLU A 74 16.51 19.39 -13.90
N ASP A 75 16.27 18.45 -14.78
CA ASP A 75 17.24 17.95 -15.72
C ASP A 75 17.06 18.68 -17.07
N LYS A 76 17.90 19.67 -17.31
CA LYS A 76 17.74 20.56 -18.50
C LYS A 76 17.80 19.83 -19.84
N PRO A 77 18.68 18.81 -20.05
CA PRO A 77 18.75 18.14 -21.34
C PRO A 77 17.45 17.41 -21.72
N SER A 78 16.83 16.71 -20.77
CA SER A 78 15.58 15.98 -21.01
C SER A 78 14.33 16.84 -20.86
N GLY A 79 14.44 17.98 -20.17
CA GLY A 79 13.31 18.81 -19.79
C GLY A 79 12.46 18.20 -18.66
N VAL A 80 12.95 17.14 -17.99
CA VAL A 80 12.22 16.55 -16.86
C VAL A 80 12.38 17.40 -15.62
N GLN A 81 11.25 17.76 -15.02
CA GLN A 81 11.19 18.46 -13.75
C GLN A 81 10.80 17.48 -12.64
N VAL A 82 11.51 17.53 -11.51
CA VAL A 82 11.19 16.77 -10.31
C VAL A 82 10.85 17.72 -9.17
N THR A 83 9.71 17.54 -8.55
CA THR A 83 9.30 18.29 -7.35
C THR A 83 9.34 17.36 -6.15
N LEU A 84 10.22 17.65 -5.20
CA LEU A 84 10.25 16.97 -3.91
C LEU A 84 9.25 17.65 -2.98
N LEU A 85 8.33 16.87 -2.46
CA LEU A 85 7.27 17.31 -1.55
C LEU A 85 7.60 16.84 -0.13
N TYR A 86 7.68 17.78 0.81
CA TYR A 86 7.87 17.49 2.23
C TYR A 86 6.69 18.06 3.00
N GLY A 87 5.96 17.22 3.73
CA GLY A 87 4.94 17.64 4.68
C GLY A 87 5.51 17.53 6.10
N ILE A 88 5.55 18.63 6.82
CA ILE A 88 6.13 18.71 8.15
C ILE A 88 4.99 18.77 9.17
N PHE A 89 4.88 17.78 10.04
CA PHE A 89 4.00 17.74 11.21
C PHE A 89 4.88 17.91 12.46
N ALA A 90 5.22 19.16 12.78
CA ALA A 90 6.19 19.48 13.82
C ALA A 90 5.81 18.94 15.20
N GLU A 91 4.51 19.02 15.56
CA GLU A 91 4.01 18.52 16.87
C GLU A 91 4.04 16.98 17.00
N LEU A 92 4.29 16.27 15.88
CA LEU A 92 4.37 14.82 15.84
C LEU A 92 5.78 14.28 15.63
N ASP A 93 6.78 15.15 15.39
CA ASP A 93 8.12 14.76 14.92
C ASP A 93 8.06 13.88 13.65
N ILE A 94 7.22 14.26 12.71
CA ILE A 94 6.99 13.54 11.45
C ILE A 94 7.29 14.43 10.25
N ILE A 95 8.02 13.87 9.30
CA ILE A 95 8.18 14.42 7.95
C ILE A 95 7.59 13.40 6.96
N THR A 96 6.61 13.82 6.16
CA THR A 96 6.14 13.02 5.04
C THR A 96 6.86 13.45 3.76
N ARG A 97 7.07 12.52 2.84
CA ARG A 97 7.74 12.78 1.56
C ARG A 97 7.07 12.06 0.41
N ALA A 98 6.92 12.77 -0.71
CA ALA A 98 6.54 12.24 -1.99
C ALA A 98 7.29 12.98 -3.11
N VAL A 99 7.25 12.44 -4.32
CA VAL A 99 7.95 13.03 -5.47
C VAL A 99 6.97 13.11 -6.64
N GLN A 100 6.94 14.26 -7.32
CA GLN A 100 6.25 14.45 -8.59
C GLN A 100 7.28 14.60 -9.70
N ILE A 101 7.12 13.84 -10.78
CA ILE A 101 8.01 13.85 -11.94
C ILE A 101 7.18 14.30 -13.13
N THR A 102 7.50 15.46 -13.69
CA THR A 102 6.77 16.06 -14.82
C THR A 102 7.67 16.12 -16.04
N ASN A 103 7.22 15.59 -17.15
CA ASN A 103 7.89 15.76 -18.43
C ASN A 103 7.54 17.11 -19.06
N ARG A 104 8.45 18.08 -18.96
CA ARG A 104 8.36 19.40 -19.61
C ARG A 104 9.11 19.43 -20.96
N GLY A 105 9.73 18.31 -21.35
CA GLY A 105 10.44 18.14 -22.62
C GLY A 105 9.47 18.02 -23.80
N GLN A 106 10.04 17.70 -24.96
CA GLN A 106 9.30 17.57 -26.22
C GLN A 106 9.10 16.09 -26.63
N GLU A 107 9.80 15.17 -26.01
CA GLU A 107 9.80 13.76 -26.32
C GLU A 107 9.39 12.93 -25.10
N ALA A 108 8.80 11.77 -25.32
CA ALA A 108 8.47 10.84 -24.25
C ALA A 108 9.74 10.26 -23.61
N VAL A 109 9.71 10.12 -22.30
CA VAL A 109 10.76 9.47 -21.51
C VAL A 109 10.18 8.27 -20.75
N HIS A 110 11.05 7.44 -20.18
CA HIS A 110 10.59 6.34 -19.33
C HIS A 110 11.19 6.46 -17.94
N ILE A 111 10.35 6.35 -16.94
CA ILE A 111 10.73 6.23 -15.53
C ILE A 111 10.95 4.75 -15.25
N GLU A 112 12.19 4.36 -14.96
CA GLU A 112 12.55 2.97 -14.64
C GLU A 112 12.69 2.75 -13.13
N LYS A 113 12.83 3.84 -12.35
CA LYS A 113 12.78 3.86 -10.88
C LYS A 113 12.40 5.25 -10.41
N ALA A 114 11.47 5.31 -9.46
CA ALA A 114 11.09 6.52 -8.75
C ALA A 114 10.84 6.19 -7.28
N ALA A 115 11.87 6.36 -6.45
CA ALA A 115 11.73 6.21 -5.01
C ALA A 115 11.00 7.42 -4.41
N SER A 116 10.24 7.19 -3.36
CA SER A 116 9.56 8.25 -2.61
C SER A 116 10.50 8.97 -1.65
N ALA A 117 11.51 8.25 -1.17
CA ALA A 117 12.34 8.71 -0.05
C ALA A 117 13.77 8.22 -0.13
N VAL A 118 14.68 9.07 0.35
CA VAL A 118 16.10 8.76 0.55
C VAL A 118 16.55 9.37 1.86
N LEU A 119 17.39 8.65 2.59
CA LEU A 119 18.16 9.15 3.72
C LEU A 119 19.62 8.77 3.54
N ASP A 120 20.51 9.75 3.46
CA ASP A 120 21.96 9.58 3.40
C ASP A 120 22.62 9.96 4.73
N PHE A 121 23.39 9.05 5.30
CA PHE A 121 24.17 9.23 6.50
C PHE A 121 25.66 9.17 6.16
N MET A 122 26.37 10.26 6.44
CA MET A 122 27.82 10.37 6.18
C MET A 122 28.65 9.55 7.15
N THR A 123 28.09 9.25 8.32
CA THR A 123 28.72 8.47 9.39
C THR A 123 27.64 7.72 10.15
N GLY A 124 28.01 6.68 10.83
CA GLY A 124 27.13 5.94 11.71
C GLY A 124 27.15 4.45 11.40
N GLU A 125 27.09 3.67 12.44
CA GLU A 125 26.92 2.25 12.36
C GLU A 125 25.48 1.92 12.73
N PHE A 126 24.71 1.48 11.76
CA PHE A 126 23.31 1.15 11.93
C PHE A 126 23.05 -0.34 11.86
N ASP A 127 22.03 -0.77 12.60
CA ASP A 127 21.27 -1.96 12.28
C ASP A 127 20.05 -1.56 11.45
N VAL A 128 19.68 -2.39 10.48
CA VAL A 128 18.40 -2.30 9.78
C VAL A 128 17.41 -3.25 10.44
N ILE A 129 16.21 -2.74 10.68
CA ILE A 129 15.11 -3.50 11.29
C ILE A 129 13.93 -3.50 10.33
N HIS A 130 13.40 -4.69 10.06
CA HIS A 130 12.21 -4.86 9.24
C HIS A 130 11.29 -5.94 9.80
N PHE A 131 10.08 -6.04 9.24
CA PHE A 131 9.09 -7.01 9.64
C PHE A 131 8.72 -7.91 8.46
N HIS A 132 8.72 -9.21 8.71
CA HIS A 132 8.34 -10.21 7.74
C HIS A 132 7.41 -11.26 8.37
N GLY A 133 6.97 -12.24 7.59
CA GLY A 133 6.20 -13.34 8.13
C GLY A 133 5.38 -14.10 7.10
N ARG A 134 4.41 -14.84 7.60
CA ARG A 134 3.45 -15.61 6.82
C ARG A 134 2.15 -15.73 7.59
N HIS A 135 1.10 -16.24 6.95
CA HIS A 135 -0.16 -16.53 7.62
C HIS A 135 0.04 -17.35 8.91
N GLY A 136 -0.50 -16.88 10.01
CA GLY A 136 -0.36 -17.44 11.34
C GLY A 136 1.00 -17.19 12.02
N MET A 137 1.92 -16.45 11.36
CA MET A 137 3.22 -16.04 11.92
C MET A 137 3.61 -14.69 11.32
N GLU A 138 2.77 -13.69 11.52
CA GLU A 138 2.94 -12.33 11.00
C GLU A 138 3.87 -11.51 11.88
N ARG A 139 4.48 -10.46 11.30
CA ARG A 139 5.27 -9.43 11.99
C ARG A 139 6.44 -9.96 12.82
N ILE A 140 7.15 -10.93 12.28
CA ILE A 140 8.43 -11.34 12.86
C ILE A 140 9.39 -10.17 12.67
N LEU A 141 9.91 -9.63 13.76
CA LEU A 141 10.93 -8.59 13.73
C LEU A 141 12.28 -9.22 13.43
N GLU A 142 12.99 -8.68 12.46
CA GLU A 142 14.38 -9.02 12.19
C GLU A 142 15.24 -7.77 12.29
N ARG A 143 16.39 -7.90 12.99
CA ARG A 143 17.38 -6.84 13.19
C ARG A 143 18.75 -7.36 12.78
N THR A 144 19.34 -6.73 11.76
CA THR A 144 20.64 -7.12 11.22
C THR A 144 21.52 -5.88 11.04
N PRO A 145 22.86 -5.99 11.20
CA PRO A 145 23.75 -4.90 10.86
C PRO A 145 23.60 -4.49 9.40
N VAL A 146 23.71 -3.18 9.11
CA VAL A 146 23.89 -2.71 7.74
C VAL A 146 25.32 -3.01 7.32
N GLU A 147 25.48 -3.95 6.41
CA GLU A 147 26.77 -4.42 5.89
C GLU A 147 27.09 -3.77 4.54
N HIS A 148 28.36 -3.88 4.11
CA HIS A 148 28.78 -3.41 2.78
C HIS A 148 28.00 -4.12 1.68
N GLY A 149 27.50 -3.34 0.74
CA GLY A 149 26.59 -3.76 -0.30
C GLY A 149 25.16 -3.33 0.01
N ASN A 150 24.18 -3.90 -0.68
CA ASN A 150 22.80 -3.49 -0.65
C ASN A 150 21.90 -4.59 -0.05
N GLN A 151 21.29 -4.32 1.09
CA GLN A 151 20.27 -5.18 1.71
C GLN A 151 18.91 -4.69 1.24
N VAL A 152 18.13 -5.59 0.64
CA VAL A 152 16.87 -5.27 -0.04
C VAL A 152 15.70 -5.96 0.64
N PHE A 153 14.66 -5.19 0.96
CA PHE A 153 13.39 -5.63 1.54
C PHE A 153 12.26 -5.15 0.64
N GLY A 154 11.28 -6.00 0.35
CA GLY A 154 10.20 -5.56 -0.52
C GLY A 154 9.20 -6.65 -0.87
N SER A 155 8.21 -6.28 -1.66
CA SER A 155 7.20 -7.20 -2.17
C SER A 155 7.09 -7.11 -3.68
N ARG A 156 6.94 -8.30 -4.32
CA ARG A 156 6.67 -8.50 -5.75
C ARG A 156 5.31 -9.17 -5.96
N ARG A 157 4.44 -9.10 -4.97
CA ARG A 157 3.20 -9.88 -4.90
C ARG A 157 1.98 -9.13 -5.45
N GLY A 158 2.20 -7.91 -5.98
CA GLY A 158 1.13 -6.97 -6.31
C GLY A 158 0.57 -6.26 -5.07
N SER A 159 1.02 -6.64 -3.88
CA SER A 159 0.64 -6.02 -2.61
C SER A 159 1.80 -6.00 -1.64
N SER A 160 1.89 -4.96 -0.81
CA SER A 160 2.61 -5.02 0.44
C SER A 160 1.79 -5.87 1.41
N SER A 161 2.37 -6.91 1.99
CA SER A 161 1.62 -7.92 2.74
C SER A 161 2.35 -8.34 4.01
N HIS A 162 1.78 -9.29 4.73
CA HIS A 162 2.40 -9.84 5.93
C HIS A 162 3.73 -10.57 5.65
N GLN A 163 4.05 -10.91 4.39
CA GLN A 163 5.37 -11.46 4.06
C GLN A 163 6.49 -10.42 4.13
N GLN A 164 6.18 -9.15 3.82
CA GLN A 164 7.06 -8.00 4.00
C GLN A 164 6.21 -6.76 4.27
N ASN A 165 6.41 -6.15 5.42
CA ASN A 165 5.70 -4.91 5.75
C ASN A 165 6.41 -3.70 5.12
N PRO A 166 5.68 -2.68 4.63
CA PRO A 166 6.25 -1.49 4.02
C PRO A 166 6.78 -0.51 5.08
N PHE A 167 7.63 -1.02 5.96
CA PHE A 167 8.22 -0.30 7.09
C PHE A 167 9.63 -0.80 7.39
N VAL A 168 10.57 0.11 7.48
CA VAL A 168 11.98 -0.17 7.82
C VAL A 168 12.47 0.86 8.83
N MET A 169 13.32 0.42 9.77
CA MET A 169 14.03 1.32 10.67
C MET A 169 15.55 1.16 10.51
N LEU A 170 16.26 2.28 10.63
CA LEU A 170 17.68 2.29 10.93
C LEU A 170 17.85 2.64 12.41
N ALA A 171 18.67 1.90 13.13
CA ALA A 171 18.86 2.10 14.56
C ALA A 171 20.33 1.97 14.94
N GLY A 172 20.79 2.77 15.89
CA GLY A 172 22.08 2.57 16.51
C GLY A 172 22.18 1.19 17.15
N LYS A 173 23.36 0.57 17.18
CA LYS A 173 23.56 -0.82 17.64
C LYS A 173 23.03 -1.10 19.05
N GLN A 174 23.01 -0.09 19.92
CA GLN A 174 22.55 -0.21 21.30
C GLN A 174 21.12 0.31 21.52
N THR A 175 20.43 0.73 20.47
CA THR A 175 19.05 1.23 20.56
C THR A 175 18.11 0.13 21.02
N GLY A 176 17.33 0.43 22.04
CA GLY A 176 16.28 -0.40 22.62
C GLY A 176 14.94 0.33 22.64
N GLU A 177 14.01 -0.16 23.48
CA GLU A 177 12.67 0.42 23.58
C GLU A 177 12.68 1.87 24.09
N ASP A 178 13.47 2.17 25.12
CA ASP A 178 13.41 3.44 25.85
C ASP A 178 14.68 4.30 25.74
N ALA A 179 15.65 3.87 24.92
CA ALA A 179 16.92 4.59 24.76
C ALA A 179 17.58 4.31 23.41
N GLY A 180 18.37 5.26 22.93
CA GLY A 180 19.14 5.20 21.70
C GLY A 180 18.41 5.83 20.52
N GLU A 181 19.20 6.05 19.46
CA GLU A 181 18.71 6.77 18.28
C GLU A 181 18.16 5.78 17.21
N CYS A 182 17.06 6.14 16.61
CA CYS A 182 16.46 5.39 15.51
C CYS A 182 15.69 6.28 14.54
N TYR A 183 15.61 5.83 13.29
CA TYR A 183 14.94 6.47 12.17
C TYR A 183 13.95 5.48 11.59
N GLY A 184 12.66 5.81 11.60
CA GLY A 184 11.61 4.98 10.99
C GLY A 184 11.19 5.52 9.64
N CYS A 185 11.01 4.64 8.67
CA CYS A 185 10.51 4.95 7.33
C CYS A 185 9.32 4.06 7.02
N MET A 186 8.14 4.64 6.85
CA MET A 186 6.87 3.98 6.57
C MET A 186 6.33 4.41 5.22
N LEU A 187 6.14 3.47 4.29
CA LEU A 187 5.52 3.75 3.00
C LEU A 187 4.01 3.62 3.10
N LEU A 188 3.28 4.67 2.74
CA LEU A 188 1.81 4.70 2.71
C LEU A 188 1.30 4.18 1.36
N TYR A 189 1.53 2.88 1.12
CA TYR A 189 1.16 2.24 -0.13
C TYR A 189 0.92 0.74 0.08
N SER A 190 -0.03 0.18 -0.65
CA SER A 190 -0.40 -1.23 -0.53
C SER A 190 0.07 -2.12 -1.68
N GLY A 191 0.75 -1.56 -2.69
CA GLY A 191 1.28 -2.29 -3.84
C GLY A 191 2.70 -2.83 -3.64
N ASN A 192 3.36 -3.17 -4.75
CA ASN A 192 4.75 -3.58 -4.74
C ASN A 192 5.65 -2.43 -4.28
N PHE A 193 6.51 -2.72 -3.33
CA PHE A 193 7.44 -1.74 -2.78
C PHE A 193 8.85 -2.33 -2.65
N LYS A 194 9.82 -1.44 -2.50
CA LYS A 194 11.20 -1.79 -2.24
C LYS A 194 11.84 -0.79 -1.26
N ALA A 195 12.54 -1.33 -0.28
CA ALA A 195 13.42 -0.59 0.60
C ALA A 195 14.85 -1.16 0.44
N GLU A 196 15.83 -0.29 0.36
CA GLU A 196 17.24 -0.63 0.12
C GLU A 196 18.08 0.06 1.19
N ALA A 197 18.79 -0.73 2.01
CA ALA A 197 19.78 -0.23 2.96
C ALA A 197 21.17 -0.60 2.46
N GLU A 198 21.96 0.40 2.09
CA GLU A 198 23.27 0.22 1.51
C GLU A 198 24.35 0.85 2.36
N LYS A 199 25.46 0.12 2.58
CA LYS A 199 26.68 0.67 3.14
C LYS A 199 27.74 0.69 2.03
N ASP A 200 28.30 1.86 1.78
CA ASP A 200 29.27 2.08 0.72
C ASP A 200 30.73 1.89 1.19
N GLN A 201 31.68 2.06 0.27
CA GLN A 201 33.12 1.94 0.52
C GLN A 201 33.69 3.03 1.45
N TYR A 202 32.93 4.06 1.75
CA TYR A 202 33.29 5.16 2.66
C TYR A 202 32.61 5.04 4.03
N GLU A 203 32.02 3.89 4.34
CA GLU A 203 31.25 3.64 5.57
C GLU A 203 29.99 4.52 5.70
N GLN A 204 29.50 5.08 4.59
CA GLN A 204 28.28 5.85 4.55
C GLN A 204 27.08 4.90 4.41
N THR A 205 25.97 5.27 5.02
CA THR A 205 24.72 4.49 4.90
C THR A 205 23.69 5.27 4.10
N ARG A 206 23.07 4.59 3.13
CA ARG A 206 21.91 5.10 2.37
C ARG A 206 20.71 4.21 2.59
N LEU A 207 19.56 4.80 2.91
CA LEU A 207 18.26 4.15 2.87
C LEU A 207 17.44 4.76 1.73
N VAL A 208 16.96 3.90 0.82
CA VAL A 208 16.04 4.29 -0.28
C VAL A 208 14.74 3.51 -0.10
N MET A 209 13.58 4.15 -0.23
CA MET A 209 12.29 3.49 -0.14
C MET A 209 11.27 4.08 -1.12
N GLY A 210 10.49 3.22 -1.76
CA GLY A 210 9.43 3.64 -2.68
C GLY A 210 8.78 2.47 -3.41
N LEU A 211 8.25 2.74 -4.60
CA LEU A 211 7.76 1.71 -5.51
C LEU A 211 8.89 0.73 -5.85
N SER A 212 8.53 -0.55 -6.01
CA SER A 212 9.47 -1.52 -6.57
C SER A 212 9.80 -1.16 -8.02
N ASP A 213 11.07 -1.11 -8.34
CA ASP A 213 11.58 -0.91 -9.71
C ASP A 213 11.71 -2.24 -10.48
N GLU A 214 11.39 -3.36 -9.84
CA GLU A 214 11.44 -4.65 -10.49
C GLU A 214 10.29 -4.79 -11.48
N MET A 215 10.63 -4.97 -12.76
CA MET A 215 9.68 -5.05 -13.87
C MET A 215 8.84 -3.77 -14.04
N PHE A 216 9.30 -2.62 -13.50
CA PHE A 216 8.66 -1.33 -13.64
C PHE A 216 9.30 -0.52 -14.76
N SER A 217 8.48 0.02 -15.64
CA SER A 217 8.86 1.01 -16.65
C SER A 217 7.61 1.83 -16.99
N TRP A 218 7.62 3.10 -16.67
CA TRP A 218 6.51 3.99 -16.93
C TRP A 218 6.85 5.01 -18.01
N LYS A 219 6.15 4.93 -19.13
CA LYS A 219 6.27 5.93 -20.20
C LYS A 219 5.58 7.22 -19.78
N LEU A 220 6.31 8.32 -19.80
CA LEU A 220 5.82 9.64 -19.45
C LEU A 220 5.85 10.55 -20.69
N GLU A 221 4.68 10.84 -21.23
CA GLU A 221 4.55 11.71 -22.41
C GLU A 221 4.80 13.19 -22.05
N PRO A 222 5.13 14.05 -23.04
CA PRO A 222 5.23 15.48 -22.81
C PRO A 222 3.98 16.08 -22.16
N GLY A 223 4.17 16.79 -21.05
CA GLY A 223 3.11 17.40 -20.27
C GLY A 223 2.52 16.52 -19.17
N GLU A 224 2.81 15.23 -19.15
CA GLU A 224 2.34 14.33 -18.09
C GLU A 224 3.14 14.45 -16.80
N THR A 225 2.51 14.06 -15.70
CA THR A 225 3.10 13.99 -14.37
C THR A 225 2.89 12.60 -13.79
N PHE A 226 3.95 12.05 -13.22
CA PHE A 226 3.93 10.82 -12.41
C PHE A 226 4.13 11.18 -10.94
N ASP A 227 3.27 10.66 -10.05
CA ASP A 227 3.35 10.85 -8.61
C ASP A 227 3.80 9.57 -7.93
N THR A 228 4.77 9.66 -7.02
CA THR A 228 5.16 8.52 -6.17
C THR A 228 4.22 8.41 -4.97
N PRO A 229 4.08 7.20 -4.37
CA PRO A 229 3.46 7.07 -3.06
C PRO A 229 4.16 7.90 -1.99
N GLU A 230 3.45 8.20 -0.91
CA GLU A 230 4.02 8.94 0.21
C GLU A 230 4.78 8.04 1.18
N THR A 231 5.89 8.51 1.71
CA THR A 231 6.56 7.96 2.89
C THR A 231 6.40 8.89 4.08
N ALA A 232 6.35 8.32 5.28
CA ALA A 232 6.44 9.06 6.53
C ALA A 232 7.71 8.68 7.27
N PHE A 233 8.46 9.69 7.70
CA PHE A 233 9.66 9.55 8.51
C PHE A 233 9.44 10.05 9.93
N SER A 234 10.06 9.38 10.89
CA SER A 234 10.22 9.88 12.24
C SER A 234 11.61 9.56 12.76
N TYR A 235 12.13 10.44 13.58
CA TYR A 235 13.38 10.26 14.33
C TYR A 235 13.07 10.19 15.81
N SER A 236 13.82 9.38 16.54
CA SER A 236 13.81 9.34 17.99
C SER A 236 15.22 9.17 18.52
N ALA A 237 15.58 9.97 19.51
CA ALA A 237 16.79 9.78 20.35
C ALA A 237 16.49 8.95 21.62
N ASN A 238 15.22 8.61 21.84
CA ASN A 238 14.71 7.97 23.06
C ASN A 238 14.13 6.56 22.79
N GLY A 239 14.70 5.85 21.81
CA GLY A 239 14.35 4.48 21.51
C GLY A 239 13.07 4.28 20.67
N PHE A 240 12.71 3.01 20.52
CA PHE A 240 11.62 2.59 19.64
C PHE A 240 10.23 2.99 20.14
N SER A 241 10.03 3.07 21.45
CA SER A 241 8.72 3.46 22.02
C SER A 241 8.33 4.86 21.57
N THR A 242 9.23 5.84 21.63
CA THR A 242 8.96 7.20 21.18
C THR A 242 8.71 7.25 19.68
N LEU A 243 9.54 6.57 18.87
CA LEU A 243 9.33 6.46 17.42
C LEU A 243 7.95 5.88 17.09
N SER A 244 7.57 4.81 17.78
CA SER A 244 6.29 4.14 17.62
C SER A 244 5.12 5.07 17.96
N TRP A 245 5.21 5.83 19.04
CA TRP A 245 4.17 6.79 19.42
C TRP A 245 3.99 7.91 18.41
N ASN A 246 5.08 8.44 17.85
CA ASN A 246 5.01 9.46 16.80
C ASN A 246 4.23 8.94 15.58
N LEU A 247 4.56 7.72 15.10
CA LEU A 247 3.87 7.09 13.99
C LEU A 247 2.41 6.73 14.32
N HIS A 248 2.12 6.24 15.54
CA HIS A 248 0.75 5.96 15.97
C HIS A 248 -0.11 7.23 16.02
N ARG A 249 0.46 8.36 16.46
CA ARG A 249 -0.23 9.66 16.47
C ARG A 249 -0.51 10.12 15.04
N LEU A 250 0.46 10.01 14.12
CA LEU A 250 0.24 10.30 12.69
C LEU A 250 -0.91 9.44 12.11
N ILE A 251 -0.84 8.12 12.30
CA ILE A 251 -1.86 7.20 11.78
C ILE A 251 -3.24 7.57 12.30
N ARG A 252 -3.37 7.81 13.61
CA ARG A 252 -4.64 8.15 14.24
C ARG A 252 -5.19 9.49 13.75
N SER A 253 -4.36 10.54 13.73
CA SER A 253 -4.84 11.91 13.50
C SER A 253 -4.91 12.27 12.01
N HIS A 254 -4.00 11.71 11.18
CA HIS A 254 -3.79 12.18 9.82
C HIS A 254 -3.87 11.09 8.72
N ILE A 255 -4.19 9.83 9.09
CA ILE A 255 -4.40 8.75 8.11
C ILE A 255 -5.76 8.09 8.32
N CYS A 256 -6.11 7.77 9.57
CA CYS A 256 -7.36 7.10 9.91
C CYS A 256 -8.55 8.07 9.84
N ARG A 257 -9.54 7.75 9.00
CA ARG A 257 -10.78 8.55 8.82
C ARG A 257 -12.00 7.90 9.44
N SER A 258 -11.82 6.74 10.08
CA SER A 258 -12.92 5.98 10.67
C SER A 258 -13.53 6.70 11.88
N ALA A 259 -14.84 6.54 12.07
CA ALA A 259 -15.53 6.93 13.31
C ALA A 259 -14.98 6.22 14.56
N TYR A 260 -14.27 5.10 14.36
CA TYR A 260 -13.60 4.35 15.42
C TYR A 260 -12.18 4.85 15.74
N ARG A 261 -11.74 5.94 15.13
CA ARG A 261 -10.43 6.52 15.39
C ARG A 261 -10.17 6.81 16.85
N ASP A 262 -11.16 7.40 17.52
CA ASP A 262 -11.08 7.88 18.90
C ASP A 262 -12.01 7.14 19.87
N THR A 263 -12.63 6.04 19.41
CA THR A 263 -13.56 5.24 20.21
C THR A 263 -13.08 3.80 20.34
N LYS A 264 -13.55 3.13 21.41
CA LYS A 264 -13.30 1.70 21.60
C LYS A 264 -13.91 0.90 20.45
N ARG A 265 -13.13 0.01 19.86
CA ARG A 265 -13.63 -0.92 18.86
C ARG A 265 -14.46 -2.02 19.53
N PRO A 266 -15.57 -2.46 18.89
CA PRO A 266 -16.38 -3.52 19.43
C PRO A 266 -15.60 -4.84 19.49
N VAL A 267 -15.89 -5.63 20.54
CA VAL A 267 -15.46 -7.03 20.61
C VAL A 267 -16.27 -7.81 19.58
N LEU A 268 -15.59 -8.43 18.61
CA LEU A 268 -16.25 -9.12 17.51
C LEU A 268 -15.98 -10.64 17.54
N ILE A 269 -16.94 -11.40 17.02
CA ILE A 269 -16.80 -12.79 16.63
C ILE A 269 -17.01 -12.92 15.12
N ASN A 270 -16.26 -13.81 14.50
CA ASN A 270 -16.41 -14.19 13.10
C ASN A 270 -16.81 -15.67 13.02
N ASN A 271 -17.73 -16.03 12.13
CA ASN A 271 -18.26 -17.40 12.07
C ASN A 271 -17.36 -18.39 11.31
N TRP A 272 -16.30 -17.95 10.61
CA TRP A 272 -15.58 -18.81 9.69
C TRP A 272 -15.13 -20.13 10.31
N GLU A 273 -14.36 -20.08 11.40
CA GLU A 273 -13.84 -21.29 12.06
C GLU A 273 -14.94 -22.17 12.70
N ALA A 274 -16.13 -21.61 12.95
CA ALA A 274 -17.24 -22.36 13.52
C ALA A 274 -18.10 -23.10 12.49
N THR A 275 -18.14 -22.61 11.25
CA THR A 275 -19.11 -23.12 10.25
C THR A 275 -18.51 -23.38 8.89
N TYR A 276 -17.39 -22.71 8.53
CA TYR A 276 -16.94 -22.61 7.14
C TYR A 276 -18.11 -22.25 6.22
N PHE A 277 -18.33 -23.02 5.15
CA PHE A 277 -19.45 -22.81 4.21
C PHE A 277 -20.78 -23.43 4.65
N ASP A 278 -20.80 -24.26 5.73
CA ASP A 278 -22.00 -24.95 6.20
C ASP A 278 -22.78 -24.11 7.22
N PHE A 279 -23.56 -23.16 6.71
CA PHE A 279 -24.43 -22.33 7.55
C PHE A 279 -25.73 -21.91 6.85
N THR A 280 -26.71 -21.57 7.68
CA THR A 280 -27.96 -20.89 7.30
C THR A 280 -28.07 -19.59 8.10
N GLY A 281 -29.01 -18.72 7.73
CA GLY A 281 -29.28 -17.50 8.50
C GLY A 281 -29.65 -17.79 9.94
N GLU A 282 -30.45 -18.83 10.23
CA GLU A 282 -30.80 -19.21 11.60
C GLU A 282 -29.60 -19.71 12.40
N LYS A 283 -28.67 -20.49 11.79
CA LYS A 283 -27.43 -20.92 12.44
C LYS A 283 -26.55 -19.73 12.86
N ILE A 284 -26.43 -18.73 11.98
CA ILE A 284 -25.69 -17.49 12.29
C ILE A 284 -26.36 -16.68 13.42
N ILE A 285 -27.67 -16.58 13.40
CA ILE A 285 -28.43 -15.90 14.46
C ILE A 285 -28.27 -16.63 15.81
N GLU A 286 -28.25 -17.96 15.83
CA GLU A 286 -28.02 -18.73 17.05
C GLU A 286 -26.61 -18.50 17.62
N ILE A 287 -25.57 -18.47 16.77
CA ILE A 287 -24.22 -18.08 17.18
C ILE A 287 -24.23 -16.67 17.79
N ALA A 288 -24.94 -15.72 17.15
CA ALA A 288 -25.04 -14.36 17.64
C ALA A 288 -25.73 -14.28 19.03
N LYS A 289 -26.77 -15.06 19.27
CA LYS A 289 -27.44 -15.11 20.60
C LYS A 289 -26.46 -15.53 21.69
N GLN A 290 -25.76 -16.67 21.47
CA GLN A 290 -24.80 -17.18 22.44
C GLN A 290 -23.64 -16.19 22.66
N ALA A 291 -23.14 -15.56 21.58
CA ALA A 291 -22.11 -14.56 21.66
C ALA A 291 -22.55 -13.29 22.44
N ALA A 292 -23.80 -12.84 22.24
CA ALA A 292 -24.34 -11.69 22.92
C ALA A 292 -24.45 -11.93 24.45
N GLU A 293 -24.84 -13.14 24.87
CA GLU A 293 -24.88 -13.54 26.30
C GLU A 293 -23.48 -13.49 26.94
N LEU A 294 -22.42 -13.66 26.17
CA LEU A 294 -21.02 -13.56 26.60
C LEU A 294 -20.45 -12.15 26.51
N GLY A 295 -21.24 -11.17 26.08
CA GLY A 295 -20.81 -9.79 25.96
C GLY A 295 -20.06 -9.44 24.68
N VAL A 296 -20.15 -10.27 23.62
CA VAL A 296 -19.64 -9.94 22.29
C VAL A 296 -20.52 -8.87 21.65
N GLU A 297 -19.91 -7.87 21.04
CA GLU A 297 -20.57 -6.64 20.60
C GLU A 297 -20.85 -6.61 19.09
N MET A 298 -20.23 -7.51 18.30
CA MET A 298 -20.39 -7.58 16.84
C MET A 298 -20.25 -9.03 16.34
N LEU A 299 -21.10 -9.42 15.38
CA LEU A 299 -20.91 -10.64 14.59
C LEU A 299 -20.54 -10.26 13.17
N VAL A 300 -19.46 -10.87 12.64
CA VAL A 300 -19.03 -10.74 11.24
C VAL A 300 -19.37 -12.02 10.49
N LEU A 301 -20.25 -11.92 9.49
CA LEU A 301 -20.56 -13.01 8.57
C LEU A 301 -19.45 -13.13 7.53
N ASP A 302 -18.75 -14.25 7.54
CA ASP A 302 -17.62 -14.55 6.66
C ASP A 302 -18.06 -15.12 5.30
N ASP A 303 -17.11 -15.66 4.52
CA ASP A 303 -17.30 -16.20 3.16
C ASP A 303 -18.48 -17.19 3.07
N GLY A 304 -19.15 -17.20 1.92
CA GLY A 304 -20.20 -18.19 1.62
C GLY A 304 -21.64 -17.68 1.65
N TRP A 305 -21.89 -16.39 1.85
CA TRP A 305 -23.25 -15.81 1.90
C TRP A 305 -23.84 -15.46 0.52
N PHE A 306 -23.06 -15.53 -0.57
CA PHE A 306 -23.36 -14.99 -1.89
C PHE A 306 -23.29 -16.06 -2.99
N GLY A 307 -23.91 -15.80 -4.14
CA GLY A 307 -23.83 -16.60 -5.35
C GLY A 307 -23.96 -18.11 -5.12
N LYS A 308 -23.14 -18.90 -5.79
CA LYS A 308 -23.00 -20.36 -5.59
C LYS A 308 -21.78 -20.69 -4.71
N ARG A 309 -21.53 -19.87 -3.68
CA ARG A 309 -20.37 -19.98 -2.80
C ARG A 309 -20.59 -20.99 -1.68
N ASP A 310 -20.60 -22.29 -2.06
CA ASP A 310 -20.72 -23.42 -1.11
C ASP A 310 -19.37 -24.10 -0.82
N ASP A 311 -18.34 -23.67 -1.52
CA ASP A 311 -16.94 -24.03 -1.36
C ASP A 311 -16.07 -22.92 -1.97
N ASP A 312 -14.73 -23.10 -2.00
CA ASP A 312 -13.79 -22.13 -2.56
C ASP A 312 -13.57 -22.27 -4.08
N LEU A 313 -14.29 -23.16 -4.75
CA LEU A 313 -14.13 -23.43 -6.19
C LEU A 313 -14.99 -22.52 -7.09
N ALA A 314 -16.09 -21.98 -6.57
CA ALA A 314 -17.08 -21.26 -7.35
C ALA A 314 -17.56 -19.97 -6.66
N GLY A 315 -18.28 -19.14 -7.41
CA GLY A 315 -19.12 -18.03 -6.93
C GLY A 315 -18.39 -16.76 -6.54
N LEU A 316 -17.07 -16.74 -6.41
CA LEU A 316 -16.35 -15.50 -6.07
C LEU A 316 -16.46 -14.49 -7.22
N GLY A 317 -16.88 -13.27 -6.91
CA GLY A 317 -17.24 -12.23 -7.86
C GLY A 317 -18.74 -11.95 -7.94
N ASP A 318 -19.58 -12.92 -7.55
CA ASP A 318 -21.05 -12.81 -7.58
C ASP A 318 -21.58 -12.26 -6.28
N TRP A 319 -21.43 -10.95 -6.04
CA TRP A 319 -21.80 -10.30 -4.77
C TRP A 319 -23.34 -10.16 -4.64
N THR A 320 -24.06 -11.24 -4.92
CA THR A 320 -25.51 -11.34 -4.80
C THR A 320 -25.87 -12.33 -3.71
N VAL A 321 -26.71 -11.91 -2.74
CA VAL A 321 -27.07 -12.74 -1.60
C VAL A 321 -27.70 -14.07 -2.02
N ASN A 322 -27.23 -15.18 -1.47
CA ASN A 322 -27.83 -16.50 -1.63
C ASN A 322 -28.93 -16.71 -0.58
N GLU A 323 -30.12 -16.15 -0.84
CA GLU A 323 -31.26 -16.27 0.08
C GLU A 323 -31.72 -17.70 0.27
N LYS A 324 -31.54 -18.59 -0.75
CA LYS A 324 -31.88 -20.00 -0.65
C LYS A 324 -31.05 -20.70 0.41
N LYS A 325 -29.75 -20.46 0.44
CA LYS A 325 -28.81 -20.99 1.44
C LYS A 325 -29.10 -20.43 2.83
N LEU A 326 -29.30 -19.11 2.92
CA LEU A 326 -29.60 -18.46 4.18
C LEU A 326 -30.99 -18.79 4.72
N GLY A 327 -31.94 -19.18 3.87
CA GLY A 327 -33.35 -19.40 4.23
C GLY A 327 -34.14 -18.11 4.49
N MET A 328 -33.50 -16.95 4.30
CA MET A 328 -34.10 -15.63 4.44
C MET A 328 -33.24 -14.54 3.81
N PRO A 329 -33.79 -13.33 3.56
CA PRO A 329 -32.98 -12.18 3.13
C PRO A 329 -31.88 -11.84 4.13
N LEU A 330 -30.67 -11.50 3.66
CA LEU A 330 -29.53 -11.17 4.51
C LEU A 330 -29.79 -9.94 5.40
N GLY A 331 -30.55 -8.95 4.90
CA GLY A 331 -31.01 -7.83 5.70
C GLY A 331 -31.81 -8.24 6.95
N LYS A 332 -32.57 -9.36 6.86
CA LYS A 332 -33.29 -9.92 8.02
C LYS A 332 -32.35 -10.60 9.02
N VAL A 333 -31.30 -11.25 8.56
CA VAL A 333 -30.25 -11.79 9.45
C VAL A 333 -29.60 -10.64 10.22
N ALA A 334 -29.17 -9.59 9.51
CA ALA A 334 -28.58 -8.40 10.10
C ALA A 334 -29.53 -7.69 11.11
N GLU A 335 -30.83 -7.60 10.78
CA GLU A 335 -31.85 -7.03 11.68
C GLU A 335 -32.01 -7.83 12.98
N LYS A 336 -32.06 -9.17 12.87
CA LYS A 336 -32.15 -10.05 14.05
C LYS A 336 -30.89 -9.96 14.93
N ILE A 337 -29.71 -9.86 14.34
CA ILE A 337 -28.46 -9.68 15.08
C ILE A 337 -28.47 -8.34 15.82
N ARG A 338 -28.86 -7.25 15.15
CA ARG A 338 -29.03 -5.94 15.81
C ARG A 338 -30.07 -5.96 16.91
N GLY A 339 -31.12 -6.74 16.75
CA GLY A 339 -32.14 -6.96 17.80
C GLY A 339 -31.59 -7.58 19.09
N LEU A 340 -30.41 -8.21 19.04
CA LEU A 340 -29.66 -8.72 20.19
C LEU A 340 -28.75 -7.68 20.85
N GLY A 341 -28.76 -6.44 20.35
CA GLY A 341 -27.83 -5.37 20.80
C GLY A 341 -26.44 -5.44 20.18
N MET A 342 -26.23 -6.31 19.21
CA MET A 342 -24.94 -6.45 18.50
C MET A 342 -24.90 -5.64 17.21
N LYS A 343 -23.69 -5.31 16.74
CA LYS A 343 -23.43 -4.82 15.39
C LYS A 343 -23.30 -5.98 14.41
N PHE A 344 -23.48 -5.68 13.12
CA PHE A 344 -23.36 -6.65 12.04
C PHE A 344 -22.23 -6.27 11.10
N GLY A 345 -21.30 -7.19 10.85
CA GLY A 345 -20.24 -7.08 9.85
C GLY A 345 -20.36 -8.13 8.75
N ILE A 346 -19.69 -7.87 7.63
CA ILE A 346 -19.72 -8.74 6.45
C ILE A 346 -18.32 -8.87 5.82
N TRP A 347 -18.02 -10.05 5.30
CA TRP A 347 -16.81 -10.37 4.56
C TRP A 347 -17.00 -10.15 3.05
N ILE A 348 -15.96 -9.62 2.39
CA ILE A 348 -15.83 -9.51 0.95
C ILE A 348 -14.39 -9.79 0.51
N GLU A 349 -14.19 -10.25 -0.73
CA GLU A 349 -12.89 -10.40 -1.41
C GLU A 349 -13.02 -9.86 -2.84
N PRO A 350 -13.04 -8.54 -3.02
CA PRO A 350 -13.49 -7.92 -4.26
C PRO A 350 -12.48 -7.98 -5.41
N GLU A 351 -11.19 -8.18 -5.13
CA GLU A 351 -10.15 -8.18 -6.18
C GLU A 351 -10.10 -9.47 -7.00
N MET A 352 -10.82 -10.50 -6.58
CA MET A 352 -10.71 -11.83 -7.15
C MET A 352 -12.02 -12.30 -7.77
N VAL A 353 -11.91 -13.26 -8.71
CA VAL A 353 -13.04 -13.88 -9.38
C VAL A 353 -12.78 -15.36 -9.63
N CYS A 354 -13.78 -16.21 -9.42
CA CYS A 354 -13.75 -17.60 -9.86
C CYS A 354 -14.22 -17.72 -11.33
N GLU A 355 -13.63 -18.63 -12.09
CA GLU A 355 -14.12 -18.91 -13.47
C GLU A 355 -15.54 -19.50 -13.45
N ASP A 356 -15.91 -20.23 -12.40
CA ASP A 356 -17.30 -20.64 -12.15
C ASP A 356 -18.01 -19.59 -11.30
N SER A 357 -18.23 -18.41 -11.87
CA SER A 357 -19.08 -17.34 -11.38
C SER A 357 -19.92 -16.77 -12.53
N ASP A 358 -21.03 -16.13 -12.21
CA ASP A 358 -21.86 -15.46 -13.22
C ASP A 358 -21.11 -14.22 -13.74
N LEU A 359 -20.40 -13.50 -12.86
CA LEU A 359 -19.54 -12.38 -13.25
C LEU A 359 -18.53 -12.78 -14.34
N TYR A 360 -17.80 -13.86 -14.15
CA TYR A 360 -16.80 -14.29 -15.13
C TYR A 360 -17.44 -14.77 -16.45
N ARG A 361 -18.61 -15.40 -16.39
CA ARG A 361 -19.36 -15.79 -17.61
C ARG A 361 -19.83 -14.59 -18.42
N GLU A 362 -20.23 -13.51 -17.74
CA GLU A 362 -20.66 -12.25 -18.39
C GLU A 362 -19.47 -11.41 -18.86
N HIS A 363 -18.42 -11.36 -18.07
CA HIS A 363 -17.25 -10.49 -18.27
C HIS A 363 -15.92 -11.23 -18.12
N PRO A 364 -15.61 -12.23 -18.96
CA PRO A 364 -14.34 -12.96 -18.84
C PRO A 364 -13.10 -12.07 -19.09
N ASP A 365 -13.30 -10.95 -19.78
CA ASP A 365 -12.26 -9.97 -20.08
C ASP A 365 -11.98 -8.98 -18.93
N TRP A 366 -12.71 -9.07 -17.82
CA TRP A 366 -12.44 -8.27 -16.60
C TRP A 366 -11.31 -8.86 -15.76
N ALA A 367 -10.98 -10.13 -15.95
CA ALA A 367 -9.83 -10.74 -15.31
C ALA A 367 -8.55 -10.51 -16.12
N PHE A 368 -7.41 -10.34 -15.43
CA PHE A 368 -6.10 -10.35 -16.07
C PHE A 368 -5.86 -11.67 -16.79
N THR A 369 -5.62 -11.60 -18.10
CA THR A 369 -5.32 -12.78 -18.93
C THR A 369 -4.34 -12.40 -20.04
N ILE A 370 -3.17 -13.02 -20.04
CA ILE A 370 -2.18 -12.79 -21.10
C ILE A 370 -2.57 -13.60 -22.33
N PRO A 371 -2.74 -12.98 -23.51
CA PRO A 371 -3.12 -13.69 -24.73
C PRO A 371 -2.21 -14.89 -25.04
N GLY A 372 -2.81 -16.04 -25.30
CA GLY A 372 -2.10 -17.28 -25.63
C GLY A 372 -1.46 -18.01 -24.45
N ARG A 373 -1.64 -17.53 -23.22
CA ARG A 373 -1.19 -18.21 -21.99
C ARG A 373 -2.36 -18.73 -21.18
N LYS A 374 -2.16 -19.85 -20.50
CA LYS A 374 -3.11 -20.30 -19.47
C LYS A 374 -2.95 -19.41 -18.25
N PRO A 375 -4.04 -18.88 -17.65
CA PRO A 375 -3.95 -18.05 -16.46
C PRO A 375 -3.40 -18.85 -15.28
N VAL A 376 -2.60 -18.18 -14.46
CA VAL A 376 -2.10 -18.73 -13.19
C VAL A 376 -3.24 -18.68 -12.18
N ARG A 377 -3.68 -19.83 -11.72
CA ARG A 377 -4.69 -19.95 -10.67
C ARG A 377 -4.03 -20.14 -9.32
N ALA A 378 -4.51 -19.40 -8.33
CA ALA A 378 -4.23 -19.68 -6.94
C ALA A 378 -5.57 -19.68 -6.20
N ARG A 379 -5.83 -20.69 -5.38
CA ARG A 379 -7.12 -20.93 -4.70
C ARG A 379 -8.33 -20.92 -5.66
N TYR A 380 -8.15 -21.40 -6.90
CA TYR A 380 -9.17 -21.41 -7.95
C TYR A 380 -9.68 -20.03 -8.37
N GLN A 381 -8.88 -18.99 -8.11
CA GLN A 381 -9.22 -17.60 -8.37
C GLN A 381 -8.34 -17.00 -9.45
N LEU A 382 -8.89 -16.06 -10.21
CA LEU A 382 -8.23 -15.11 -11.08
C LEU A 382 -8.29 -13.72 -10.44
N VAL A 383 -7.51 -12.77 -10.97
CA VAL A 383 -7.45 -11.39 -10.49
C VAL A 383 -8.20 -10.48 -11.45
N LEU A 384 -9.05 -9.61 -10.93
CA LEU A 384 -9.77 -8.59 -11.70
C LEU A 384 -8.87 -7.41 -12.06
N ASP A 385 -9.07 -6.85 -13.25
CA ASP A 385 -8.34 -5.69 -13.77
C ASP A 385 -8.93 -4.38 -13.24
N TYR A 386 -8.55 -3.99 -12.03
CA TYR A 386 -9.00 -2.74 -11.38
C TYR A 386 -8.37 -1.47 -11.97
N SER A 387 -7.52 -1.57 -13.00
CA SER A 387 -7.12 -0.39 -13.78
C SER A 387 -8.25 0.12 -14.68
N ARG A 388 -9.30 -0.69 -14.86
CA ARG A 388 -10.48 -0.39 -15.67
C ARG A 388 -11.62 0.15 -14.81
N LYS A 389 -12.10 1.35 -15.16
CA LYS A 389 -13.18 1.99 -14.41
C LYS A 389 -14.47 1.17 -14.37
N GLU A 390 -14.83 0.51 -15.48
CA GLU A 390 -16.03 -0.32 -15.55
C GLU A 390 -15.96 -1.54 -14.62
N VAL A 391 -14.78 -2.10 -14.36
CA VAL A 391 -14.60 -3.18 -13.38
C VAL A 391 -14.83 -2.64 -11.97
N VAL A 392 -14.20 -1.52 -11.64
CA VAL A 392 -14.37 -0.85 -10.35
C VAL A 392 -15.84 -0.53 -10.09
N ASP A 393 -16.50 0.13 -11.04
CA ASP A 393 -17.90 0.56 -10.92
C ASP A 393 -18.85 -0.65 -10.80
N GLY A 394 -18.61 -1.71 -11.58
CA GLY A 394 -19.46 -2.91 -11.58
C GLY A 394 -19.39 -3.67 -10.26
N ILE A 395 -18.20 -3.90 -9.74
CA ILE A 395 -17.99 -4.56 -8.45
C ILE A 395 -18.50 -3.69 -7.30
N PHE A 396 -18.17 -2.39 -7.32
CA PHE A 396 -18.63 -1.45 -6.30
C PHE A 396 -20.16 -1.40 -6.21
N ALA A 397 -20.86 -1.38 -7.35
CA ALA A 397 -22.33 -1.32 -7.37
C ALA A 397 -22.97 -2.55 -6.70
N GLN A 398 -22.42 -3.75 -6.93
CA GLN A 398 -22.92 -4.97 -6.30
C GLN A 398 -22.69 -4.92 -4.77
N ILE A 399 -21.48 -4.60 -4.35
CA ILE A 399 -21.12 -4.53 -2.92
C ILE A 399 -21.91 -3.43 -2.21
N ALA A 400 -22.00 -2.24 -2.78
CA ALA A 400 -22.75 -1.13 -2.21
C ALA A 400 -24.22 -1.51 -1.96
N LYS A 401 -24.85 -2.21 -2.90
CA LYS A 401 -26.21 -2.70 -2.73
C LYS A 401 -26.36 -3.61 -1.51
N VAL A 402 -25.44 -4.55 -1.31
CA VAL A 402 -25.48 -5.46 -0.13
C VAL A 402 -25.25 -4.69 1.16
N LEU A 403 -24.31 -3.73 1.17
CA LEU A 403 -24.06 -2.90 2.36
C LEU A 403 -25.29 -2.03 2.69
N ASP A 404 -25.96 -1.49 1.68
CA ASP A 404 -27.19 -0.71 1.86
C ASP A 404 -28.37 -1.58 2.38
N ASP A 405 -28.53 -2.77 1.81
CA ASP A 405 -29.60 -3.71 2.21
C ASP A 405 -29.40 -4.23 3.64
N THR A 406 -28.16 -4.44 4.05
CA THR A 406 -27.82 -4.98 5.38
C THR A 406 -27.56 -3.90 6.42
N LYS A 407 -27.26 -2.66 6.02
CA LYS A 407 -26.76 -1.60 6.92
C LYS A 407 -25.55 -2.08 7.73
N ALA A 408 -24.60 -2.77 7.07
CA ALA A 408 -23.43 -3.33 7.74
C ALA A 408 -22.61 -2.25 8.44
N ASP A 409 -22.22 -2.52 9.69
CA ASP A 409 -21.40 -1.62 10.53
C ASP A 409 -19.89 -1.82 10.27
N TYR A 410 -19.52 -2.96 9.67
CA TYR A 410 -18.15 -3.37 9.47
C TYR A 410 -18.00 -4.22 8.21
N VAL A 411 -16.90 -4.02 7.51
CA VAL A 411 -16.49 -4.83 6.34
C VAL A 411 -15.14 -5.45 6.63
N LYS A 412 -15.07 -6.78 6.56
CA LYS A 412 -13.81 -7.53 6.45
C LYS A 412 -13.49 -7.67 4.96
N MET A 413 -12.52 -6.90 4.50
CA MET A 413 -12.00 -7.00 3.13
C MET A 413 -10.80 -7.93 3.13
N ASP A 414 -10.95 -9.08 2.51
CA ASP A 414 -9.95 -10.14 2.46
C ASP A 414 -9.19 -10.16 1.13
N MET A 415 -8.02 -10.83 1.10
CA MET A 415 -7.22 -11.05 -0.09
C MET A 415 -6.46 -12.37 0.05
N ASN A 416 -6.98 -13.44 -0.53
CA ASN A 416 -6.47 -14.79 -0.31
C ASN A 416 -5.44 -15.27 -1.33
N ARG A 417 -5.13 -14.46 -2.34
CA ARG A 417 -4.06 -14.75 -3.30
C ARG A 417 -3.33 -13.47 -3.69
N HIS A 418 -2.13 -13.63 -4.20
CA HIS A 418 -1.32 -12.54 -4.75
C HIS A 418 -1.62 -12.29 -6.22
N LEU A 419 -1.25 -11.12 -6.73
CA LEU A 419 -1.41 -10.75 -8.13
C LEU A 419 -0.39 -11.51 -8.99
N THR A 420 -0.88 -12.09 -10.06
CA THR A 420 -0.08 -12.75 -11.10
C THR A 420 -0.65 -12.38 -12.46
N ASP A 421 0.08 -12.66 -13.53
CA ASP A 421 -0.39 -12.48 -14.91
C ASP A 421 -0.89 -11.06 -15.21
N ILE A 422 -0.25 -10.06 -14.59
CA ILE A 422 -0.64 -8.65 -14.74
C ILE A 422 -0.53 -8.28 -16.22
N TRP A 423 -1.69 -8.06 -16.83
CA TRP A 423 -1.80 -7.62 -18.21
C TRP A 423 -3.18 -7.00 -18.43
N SER A 424 -3.24 -5.67 -18.50
CA SER A 424 -4.49 -4.96 -18.78
C SER A 424 -4.72 -4.85 -20.27
N LYS A 425 -5.86 -5.36 -20.72
CA LYS A 425 -6.28 -5.32 -22.14
C LYS A 425 -6.46 -3.89 -22.65
N THR A 426 -6.87 -2.98 -21.79
CA THR A 426 -7.20 -1.59 -22.14
C THR A 426 -6.08 -0.61 -21.91
N ALA A 427 -5.05 -0.98 -21.13
CA ALA A 427 -3.88 -0.14 -20.95
C ALA A 427 -3.09 0.02 -22.26
N ALA A 428 -2.40 1.15 -22.41
CA ALA A 428 -1.46 1.35 -23.49
C ALA A 428 -0.41 0.23 -23.49
N GLU A 429 0.05 -0.18 -24.68
CA GLU A 429 0.90 -1.38 -24.84
C GLU A 429 2.10 -1.39 -23.91
N GLN A 430 2.75 -0.24 -23.76
CA GLN A 430 3.93 -0.05 -22.91
C GLN A 430 3.63 -0.12 -21.39
N ASN A 431 2.37 0.02 -20.99
CA ASN A 431 1.94 0.06 -19.59
C ASN A 431 1.08 -1.16 -19.19
N ARG A 432 0.99 -2.20 -20.05
CA ARG A 432 0.10 -3.35 -19.81
C ARG A 432 0.54 -4.26 -18.67
N GLY A 433 1.80 -4.31 -18.37
CA GLY A 433 2.38 -5.21 -17.36
C GLY A 433 3.05 -4.50 -16.19
N GLY A 434 2.90 -3.19 -16.09
CA GLY A 434 3.57 -2.36 -15.07
C GLY A 434 2.61 -1.67 -14.12
#